data_5a958f497faab368ad9885cc257e938c
#
_entry.id   5a958f497faab368ad9885cc257e938c
#
_cell.length_a   1.000
_cell.length_b   1.000
_cell.length_c   1.000
_cell.angle_alpha   90.00
_cell.angle_beta   90.00
_cell.angle_gamma   90.00
#
_symmetry.space_group_name_H-M   'P 1'
#
loop_
_entity.id
_entity.type
_entity.pdbx_description
1 polymer ?
#
loop_
_entity_poly.entity_id
_entity_poly.type
_entity_poly.pdbx_seq_one_letter_code
_entity_poly.pdbx_strand_id
1 'polypeptide(L)'
;MKLPRFLRLAGAVATTIGVIGCTAPSLSGNSTQRPTMTPQKQQVVALLKSIETGDPAPVAAINPDKYIQHNLSAADGLAGFGALMQMLPQGSAKVDTARVFQDGNYVFAHTDYNFFGPKIGFDIFRFEDGRIVEHWDNLQEKPAKPNPSGHTMTDGALEVTDLAKTEDNKRLVRAFVDDILVNGRMDKLTGYYDGDHYIQHNPQIGDGLSGLGAALQAMAKAGLTMKYDRIHKVLGEGNFVLAVSEGQFAGKHVSFYDLFRVQDGKIAEHWDTIEAIPPRPDWKNANGKF
;
A
#
# COMPACT_ATOMS: atom_id res chain seq x y z
N MET A 1 -61.80 66.20 -5.66
CA MET A 1 -62.23 67.04 -4.51
C MET A 1 -61.12 67.03 -3.47
N LYS A 2 -60.40 68.17 -3.42
CA LYS A 2 -59.62 68.79 -2.32
C LYS A 2 -58.81 67.88 -1.34
N LEU A 3 -57.49 68.04 -1.41
CA LEU A 3 -56.55 68.02 -0.28
C LEU A 3 -56.94 68.89 0.88
N PRO A 4 -56.39 68.73 2.10
CA PRO A 4 -55.18 69.52 2.35
C PRO A 4 -54.08 68.82 3.19
N ARG A 5 -52.86 69.36 2.99
CA ARG A 5 -51.63 69.26 3.79
C ARG A 5 -51.85 69.70 5.24
N PHE A 6 -51.07 69.11 6.15
CA PHE A 6 -50.43 69.88 7.24
C PHE A 6 -49.10 69.32 7.65
N LEU A 7 -48.19 70.18 7.84
CA LEU A 7 -46.77 70.20 8.12
C LEU A 7 -46.50 70.22 9.65
N ARG A 8 -45.38 69.73 10.11
CA ARG A 8 -44.54 70.03 11.29
C ARG A 8 -44.31 68.82 12.18
N LEU A 9 -43.15 68.58 12.84
CA LEU A 9 -41.92 69.30 13.14
C LEU A 9 -40.90 68.22 13.67
N ALA A 10 -39.63 68.54 13.58
CA ALA A 10 -38.45 67.74 13.98
C ALA A 10 -38.40 67.38 15.49
N GLY A 11 -37.78 66.23 15.78
CA GLY A 11 -37.31 65.89 17.09
C GLY A 11 -36.21 64.80 16.90
N ALA A 12 -34.95 65.23 16.91
CA ALA A 12 -33.82 64.32 16.87
C ALA A 12 -33.60 63.70 18.27
N VAL A 13 -33.74 62.39 18.35
CA VAL A 13 -33.22 61.60 19.49
C VAL A 13 -32.11 60.67 18.95
N ALA A 14 -30.89 61.01 19.34
CA ALA A 14 -29.74 60.15 19.07
C ALA A 14 -29.75 58.96 20.02
N THR A 15 -30.06 57.78 19.50
CA THR A 15 -29.92 56.52 20.24
C THR A 15 -28.65 55.84 19.74
N THR A 16 -27.63 55.83 20.58
CA THR A 16 -26.40 55.03 20.40
C THR A 16 -26.73 53.54 20.49
N ILE A 17 -26.71 52.86 19.34
CA ILE A 17 -26.80 51.40 19.27
C ILE A 17 -25.38 50.86 19.49
N GLY A 18 -25.14 50.26 20.65
CA GLY A 18 -23.94 49.48 20.92
C GLY A 18 -23.95 48.24 20.03
N VAL A 19 -22.97 48.15 19.13
CA VAL A 19 -22.71 46.95 18.34
C VAL A 19 -22.04 45.93 19.26
N ILE A 20 -22.83 44.96 19.74
CA ILE A 20 -22.30 43.75 20.39
C ILE A 20 -21.71 42.88 19.25
N GLY A 21 -20.38 42.89 19.13
CA GLY A 21 -19.68 42.00 18.21
C GLY A 21 -19.83 40.56 18.68
N CYS A 22 -20.71 39.78 18.05
CA CYS A 22 -20.70 38.34 18.14
C CYS A 22 -19.49 37.84 17.36
N THR A 23 -18.40 37.53 18.05
CA THR A 23 -17.32 36.70 17.50
C THR A 23 -17.86 35.28 17.35
N ALA A 24 -18.20 34.89 16.12
CA ALA A 24 -18.46 33.51 15.79
C ALA A 24 -17.17 32.69 16.02
N PRO A 25 -17.23 31.50 16.67
CA PRO A 25 -16.08 30.63 16.74
C PRO A 25 -15.69 30.20 15.32
N SER A 26 -14.45 30.50 14.92
CA SER A 26 -13.87 29.96 13.71
C SER A 26 -13.81 28.45 13.88
N LEU A 27 -14.68 27.74 13.19
CA LEU A 27 -14.53 26.32 12.93
C LEU A 27 -13.23 26.16 12.15
N SER A 28 -12.15 25.74 12.82
CA SER A 28 -10.96 25.25 12.15
C SER A 28 -11.39 23.99 11.38
N GLY A 29 -11.70 24.19 10.10
CA GLY A 29 -11.93 23.10 9.18
C GLY A 29 -10.69 22.24 9.14
N ASN A 30 -10.84 21.01 9.57
CA ASN A 30 -9.86 19.96 9.36
C ASN A 30 -9.77 19.77 7.84
N SER A 31 -8.83 20.46 7.18
CA SER A 31 -8.56 20.25 5.77
C SER A 31 -8.02 18.84 5.65
N THR A 32 -8.85 17.92 5.19
CA THR A 32 -8.40 16.62 4.68
C THR A 32 -7.50 16.90 3.49
N GLN A 33 -6.20 17.09 3.76
CA GLN A 33 -5.21 17.14 2.69
C GLN A 33 -5.23 15.79 2.00
N ARG A 34 -5.66 15.77 0.72
CA ARG A 34 -5.45 14.61 -0.12
C ARG A 34 -3.95 14.31 -0.17
N PRO A 35 -3.53 13.04 -0.04
CA PRO A 35 -2.14 12.68 -0.18
C PRO A 35 -1.67 13.14 -1.57
N THR A 36 -0.70 14.04 -1.58
CA THR A 36 -0.12 14.53 -2.82
C THR A 36 0.84 13.49 -3.37
N MET A 37 0.86 13.30 -4.69
CA MET A 37 1.91 12.55 -5.35
C MET A 37 3.24 13.28 -5.13
N THR A 38 4.04 12.77 -4.21
CA THR A 38 5.38 13.31 -3.94
C THR A 38 6.30 13.08 -5.15
N PRO A 39 7.39 13.84 -5.29
CA PRO A 39 8.37 13.61 -6.35
C PRO A 39 8.89 12.16 -6.38
N GLN A 40 9.15 11.56 -5.21
CA GLN A 40 9.63 10.18 -5.12
C GLN A 40 8.56 9.17 -5.59
N LYS A 41 7.28 9.35 -5.23
CA LYS A 41 6.19 8.51 -5.77
C LYS A 41 6.10 8.63 -7.30
N GLN A 42 6.21 9.86 -7.83
CA GLN A 42 6.19 10.09 -9.29
C GLN A 42 7.37 9.39 -9.97
N GLN A 43 8.57 9.47 -9.40
CA GLN A 43 9.76 8.77 -9.91
C GLN A 43 9.56 7.26 -9.95
N VAL A 44 9.01 6.66 -8.88
CA VAL A 44 8.75 5.22 -8.82
C VAL A 44 7.71 4.81 -9.86
N VAL A 45 6.57 5.50 -9.95
CA VAL A 45 5.53 5.18 -10.94
C VAL A 45 6.07 5.31 -12.37
N ALA A 46 6.87 6.35 -12.66
CA ALA A 46 7.49 6.53 -13.97
C ALA A 46 8.52 5.43 -14.26
N LEU A 47 9.35 5.05 -13.27
CA LEU A 47 10.33 3.97 -13.40
C LEU A 47 9.65 2.63 -13.69
N LEU A 48 8.61 2.27 -12.94
CA LEU A 48 7.84 1.05 -13.19
C LEU A 48 7.18 1.10 -14.57
N LYS A 49 6.60 2.23 -14.96
CA LYS A 49 5.97 2.38 -16.28
C LYS A 49 6.97 2.31 -17.44
N SER A 50 8.24 2.65 -17.20
CA SER A 50 9.30 2.53 -18.20
C SER A 50 9.53 1.09 -18.67
N ILE A 51 9.19 0.10 -17.85
CA ILE A 51 9.20 -1.32 -18.22
C ILE A 51 8.25 -1.59 -19.39
N GLU A 52 7.09 -0.94 -19.42
CA GLU A 52 6.13 -1.06 -20.54
C GLU A 52 6.52 -0.21 -21.73
N THR A 53 6.92 1.05 -21.47
CA THR A 53 7.11 2.04 -22.54
C THR A 53 8.47 1.93 -23.23
N GLY A 54 9.46 1.34 -22.56
CA GLY A 54 10.85 1.34 -23.00
C GLY A 54 11.52 2.73 -22.92
N ASP A 55 10.88 3.73 -22.27
CA ASP A 55 11.45 5.06 -22.06
C ASP A 55 12.63 4.99 -21.09
N PRO A 56 13.86 5.35 -21.49
CA PRO A 56 15.02 5.32 -20.61
C PRO A 56 15.06 6.50 -19.62
N ALA A 57 14.29 7.57 -19.82
CA ALA A 57 14.39 8.78 -19.03
C ALA A 57 14.13 8.56 -17.51
N PRO A 58 13.12 7.75 -17.09
CA PRO A 58 12.88 7.48 -15.68
C PRO A 58 14.02 6.74 -14.95
N VAL A 59 14.88 6.04 -15.70
CA VAL A 59 16.04 5.31 -15.14
C VAL A 59 17.03 6.26 -14.46
N ALA A 60 17.04 7.55 -14.82
CA ALA A 60 17.84 8.60 -14.16
C ALA A 60 17.46 8.81 -12.67
N ALA A 61 16.31 8.31 -12.22
CA ALA A 61 15.95 8.29 -10.79
C ALA A 61 16.83 7.32 -9.98
N ILE A 62 17.42 6.31 -10.61
CA ILE A 62 18.33 5.35 -9.94
C ILE A 62 19.70 6.00 -9.76
N ASN A 63 20.31 5.79 -8.59
CA ASN A 63 21.68 6.21 -8.35
C ASN A 63 22.65 5.33 -9.16
N PRO A 64 23.47 5.89 -10.06
CA PRO A 64 24.32 5.08 -10.94
C PRO A 64 25.46 4.36 -10.19
N ASP A 65 25.88 4.90 -9.04
CA ASP A 65 27.01 4.39 -8.26
C ASP A 65 26.61 3.45 -7.12
N LYS A 66 25.29 3.46 -6.77
CA LYS A 66 24.75 2.69 -5.66
C LYS A 66 23.33 2.26 -5.98
N TYR A 67 23.14 1.00 -6.34
CA TYR A 67 21.82 0.41 -6.50
C TYR A 67 21.85 -1.05 -6.06
N ILE A 68 21.38 -1.29 -4.84
CA ILE A 68 21.33 -2.62 -4.20
C ILE A 68 20.04 -3.29 -4.63
N GLN A 69 20.15 -4.51 -5.13
CA GLN A 69 19.02 -5.27 -5.67
C GLN A 69 18.70 -6.48 -4.77
N HIS A 70 17.42 -6.61 -4.39
CA HIS A 70 16.90 -7.74 -3.62
C HIS A 70 15.99 -8.68 -4.43
N ASN A 71 15.70 -8.34 -5.69
CA ASN A 71 15.18 -9.33 -6.64
C ASN A 71 16.30 -10.34 -6.94
N LEU A 72 16.11 -11.57 -6.51
CA LEU A 72 17.15 -12.61 -6.62
C LEU A 72 17.42 -13.08 -8.07
N SER A 73 16.54 -12.70 -9.01
CA SER A 73 16.70 -12.95 -10.45
C SER A 73 17.44 -11.84 -11.20
N ALA A 74 17.74 -10.72 -10.52
CA ALA A 74 18.43 -9.56 -11.09
C ALA A 74 19.81 -9.36 -10.44
N ALA A 75 20.81 -8.95 -11.24
CA ALA A 75 22.11 -8.56 -10.71
C ALA A 75 22.06 -7.16 -10.10
N ASP A 76 23.05 -6.83 -9.27
CA ASP A 76 23.22 -5.53 -8.65
C ASP A 76 23.53 -4.42 -9.66
N GLY A 77 23.25 -3.20 -9.23
CA GLY A 77 23.62 -1.97 -9.92
C GLY A 77 22.73 -1.68 -11.12
N LEU A 78 22.96 -0.51 -11.70
CA LEU A 78 22.22 -0.03 -12.87
C LEU A 78 22.39 -0.95 -14.08
N ALA A 79 23.57 -1.59 -14.21
CA ALA A 79 23.83 -2.56 -15.27
C ALA A 79 22.94 -3.82 -15.14
N GLY A 80 22.71 -4.31 -13.90
CA GLY A 80 21.80 -5.42 -13.63
C GLY A 80 20.35 -5.08 -14.00
N PHE A 81 19.88 -3.89 -13.66
CA PHE A 81 18.57 -3.40 -14.08
C PHE A 81 18.48 -3.31 -15.61
N GLY A 82 19.48 -2.74 -16.28
CA GLY A 82 19.54 -2.67 -17.74
C GLY A 82 19.51 -4.03 -18.42
N ALA A 83 20.23 -5.01 -17.88
CA ALA A 83 20.22 -6.37 -18.40
C ALA A 83 18.84 -7.05 -18.27
N LEU A 84 18.14 -6.82 -17.15
CA LEU A 84 16.77 -7.28 -16.96
C LEU A 84 15.83 -6.67 -18.02
N MET A 85 15.92 -5.36 -18.24
CA MET A 85 15.12 -4.66 -19.25
C MET A 85 15.33 -5.19 -20.67
N GLN A 86 16.55 -5.61 -21.00
CA GLN A 86 16.86 -6.20 -22.32
C GLN A 86 16.27 -7.61 -22.52
N MET A 87 15.99 -8.33 -21.43
CA MET A 87 15.35 -9.65 -21.51
C MET A 87 13.84 -9.59 -21.67
N LEU A 88 13.23 -8.40 -21.43
CA LEU A 88 11.79 -8.26 -21.54
C LEU A 88 11.34 -8.32 -23.01
N PRO A 89 10.26 -9.02 -23.33
CA PRO A 89 9.69 -9.04 -24.68
C PRO A 89 9.27 -7.62 -25.08
N GLN A 90 9.88 -7.08 -26.13
CA GLN A 90 9.57 -5.73 -26.60
C GLN A 90 8.10 -5.59 -26.99
N GLY A 91 7.45 -4.51 -26.50
CA GLY A 91 6.08 -4.13 -26.86
C GLY A 91 4.97 -5.00 -26.25
N SER A 92 5.31 -6.04 -25.48
CA SER A 92 4.31 -6.92 -24.83
C SER A 92 4.19 -6.71 -23.32
N ALA A 93 5.14 -6.03 -22.69
CA ALA A 93 5.07 -5.72 -21.28
C ALA A 93 3.92 -4.75 -20.99
N LYS A 94 3.21 -4.99 -19.86
CA LYS A 94 2.19 -4.10 -19.31
C LYS A 94 2.50 -3.83 -17.85
N VAL A 95 2.28 -2.59 -17.43
CA VAL A 95 2.48 -2.13 -16.06
C VAL A 95 1.34 -1.21 -15.68
N ASP A 96 0.57 -1.61 -14.68
CA ASP A 96 -0.53 -0.83 -14.11
C ASP A 96 -0.36 -0.75 -12.58
N THR A 97 0.18 0.37 -12.10
CA THR A 97 0.38 0.62 -10.69
C THR A 97 -0.93 1.05 -10.05
N ALA A 98 -1.58 0.14 -9.36
CA ALA A 98 -2.85 0.37 -8.69
C ALA A 98 -2.71 1.31 -7.48
N ARG A 99 -1.61 1.19 -6.72
CA ARG A 99 -1.37 1.99 -5.49
C ARG A 99 0.11 2.31 -5.35
N VAL A 100 0.42 3.49 -4.82
CA VAL A 100 1.77 3.90 -4.44
C VAL A 100 1.75 4.68 -3.15
N PHE A 101 2.65 4.35 -2.24
CA PHE A 101 2.73 4.87 -0.87
C PHE A 101 4.14 5.32 -0.56
N GLN A 102 4.28 6.18 0.48
CA GLN A 102 5.58 6.63 0.95
C GLN A 102 5.65 6.62 2.48
N ASP A 103 6.72 6.04 3.01
CA ASP A 103 7.08 6.05 4.43
C ASP A 103 8.51 6.55 4.58
N GLY A 104 8.68 7.81 4.94
CA GLY A 104 9.98 8.47 5.01
C GLY A 104 10.72 8.41 3.68
N ASN A 105 11.87 7.74 3.65
CA ASN A 105 12.69 7.53 2.47
C ASN A 105 12.36 6.24 1.68
N TYR A 106 11.29 5.53 2.05
CA TYR A 106 10.79 4.39 1.31
C TYR A 106 9.56 4.78 0.49
N VAL A 107 9.51 4.30 -0.75
CA VAL A 107 8.30 4.30 -1.58
C VAL A 107 7.97 2.87 -1.91
N PHE A 108 6.72 2.47 -1.74
CA PHE A 108 6.27 1.12 -2.07
C PHE A 108 5.03 1.16 -2.97
N ALA A 109 4.99 0.28 -3.94
CA ALA A 109 3.96 0.22 -4.98
C ALA A 109 3.32 -1.16 -5.03
N HIS A 110 2.02 -1.19 -5.36
CA HIS A 110 1.26 -2.40 -5.66
C HIS A 110 0.84 -2.35 -7.13
N THR A 111 1.33 -3.29 -7.93
CA THR A 111 1.30 -3.19 -9.39
C THR A 111 0.82 -4.49 -10.04
N ASP A 112 -0.03 -4.36 -11.05
CA ASP A 112 -0.43 -5.41 -11.98
C ASP A 112 0.55 -5.39 -13.17
N TYR A 113 1.24 -6.49 -13.37
CA TYR A 113 2.25 -6.67 -14.40
C TYR A 113 1.83 -7.72 -15.41
N ASN A 114 2.24 -7.51 -16.66
CA ASN A 114 2.33 -8.58 -17.65
C ASN A 114 3.70 -8.52 -18.32
N PHE A 115 4.68 -9.21 -17.72
CA PHE A 115 5.97 -9.51 -18.35
C PHE A 115 6.35 -10.95 -17.94
N PHE A 116 6.78 -11.77 -18.90
CA PHE A 116 6.92 -13.22 -18.68
C PHE A 116 5.66 -13.87 -18.07
N GLY A 117 4.48 -13.42 -18.51
CA GLY A 117 3.18 -13.78 -17.98
C GLY A 117 2.61 -12.75 -16.98
N PRO A 118 1.27 -12.85 -16.72
CA PRO A 118 0.59 -11.93 -15.80
C PRO A 118 1.02 -12.17 -14.35
N LYS A 119 1.33 -11.08 -13.63
CA LYS A 119 1.81 -11.12 -12.23
C LYS A 119 1.20 -9.96 -11.44
N ILE A 120 1.09 -10.14 -10.14
CA ILE A 120 0.88 -9.06 -9.19
C ILE A 120 2.15 -8.91 -8.37
N GLY A 121 2.58 -7.68 -8.14
CA GLY A 121 3.80 -7.40 -7.39
C GLY A 121 3.67 -6.26 -6.40
N PHE A 122 4.45 -6.37 -5.34
CA PHE A 122 4.83 -5.25 -4.50
C PHE A 122 6.29 -4.93 -4.75
N ASP A 123 6.58 -3.64 -4.98
CA ASP A 123 7.92 -3.12 -5.13
C ASP A 123 8.19 -2.12 -4.01
N ILE A 124 9.37 -2.16 -3.43
CA ILE A 124 9.84 -1.22 -2.40
C ILE A 124 11.12 -0.59 -2.90
N PHE A 125 11.19 0.74 -2.89
CA PHE A 125 12.34 1.52 -3.26
C PHE A 125 12.79 2.37 -2.08
N ARG A 126 14.10 2.36 -1.78
CA ARG A 126 14.69 3.26 -0.78
C ARG A 126 15.47 4.36 -1.48
N PHE A 127 15.28 5.57 -0.98
CA PHE A 127 15.88 6.79 -1.50
C PHE A 127 17.00 7.30 -0.59
N GLU A 128 18.06 7.82 -1.20
CA GLU A 128 19.07 8.67 -0.58
C GLU A 128 19.30 9.86 -1.51
N ASP A 129 19.35 11.07 -0.98
CA ASP A 129 19.60 12.31 -1.71
C ASP A 129 18.75 12.46 -3.00
N GLY A 130 17.47 12.04 -2.91
CA GLY A 130 16.51 12.13 -4.01
C GLY A 130 16.67 11.08 -5.11
N ARG A 131 17.54 10.07 -4.92
CA ARG A 131 17.77 8.97 -5.85
C ARG A 131 17.49 7.63 -5.23
N ILE A 132 17.02 6.69 -6.05
CA ILE A 132 16.79 5.29 -5.67
C ILE A 132 18.15 4.60 -5.50
N VAL A 133 18.40 4.04 -4.32
CA VAL A 133 19.64 3.33 -3.98
C VAL A 133 19.44 1.86 -3.67
N GLU A 134 18.17 1.41 -3.52
CA GLU A 134 17.89 0.04 -3.15
C GLU A 134 16.47 -0.36 -3.54
N HIS A 135 16.27 -1.62 -3.93
CA HIS A 135 15.01 -2.14 -4.42
C HIS A 135 14.76 -3.55 -3.91
N TRP A 136 13.54 -3.78 -3.45
CA TRP A 136 12.96 -5.10 -3.14
C TRP A 136 11.67 -5.27 -3.95
N ASP A 137 11.36 -6.47 -4.30
CA ASP A 137 10.06 -6.83 -4.88
C ASP A 137 9.53 -8.14 -4.31
N ASN A 138 8.30 -8.45 -4.60
CA ASN A 138 7.67 -9.75 -4.38
C ASN A 138 6.61 -9.95 -5.45
N LEU A 139 6.81 -10.96 -6.28
CA LEU A 139 6.00 -11.20 -7.48
C LEU A 139 5.27 -12.53 -7.38
N GLN A 140 3.96 -12.51 -7.60
CA GLN A 140 3.11 -13.71 -7.66
C GLN A 140 2.39 -13.78 -9.00
N GLU A 141 2.22 -14.98 -9.54
CA GLU A 141 1.40 -15.19 -10.72
C GLU A 141 -0.05 -14.75 -10.46
N LYS A 142 -0.58 -13.92 -11.37
CA LYS A 142 -1.96 -13.45 -11.30
C LYS A 142 -2.90 -14.58 -11.69
N PRO A 143 -3.86 -14.97 -10.83
CA PRO A 143 -4.84 -16.00 -11.16
C PRO A 143 -5.78 -15.50 -12.26
N ALA A 144 -6.29 -16.45 -13.07
CA ALA A 144 -7.24 -16.14 -14.15
C ALA A 144 -8.64 -15.77 -13.64
N LYS A 145 -8.95 -16.06 -12.38
CA LYS A 145 -10.26 -15.82 -11.77
C LYS A 145 -10.12 -15.01 -10.47
N PRO A 146 -11.12 -14.19 -10.15
CA PRO A 146 -11.23 -13.57 -8.84
C PRO A 146 -11.26 -14.60 -7.70
N ASN A 147 -11.10 -14.13 -6.47
CA ASN A 147 -11.22 -14.92 -5.27
C ASN A 147 -12.69 -15.39 -5.03
N PRO A 148 -12.98 -16.22 -3.99
CA PRO A 148 -14.34 -16.70 -3.71
C PRO A 148 -15.39 -15.61 -3.49
N SER A 149 -14.99 -14.39 -3.09
CA SER A 149 -15.89 -13.23 -2.91
C SER A 149 -15.98 -12.31 -4.13
N GLY A 150 -15.28 -12.63 -5.22
CA GLY A 150 -15.32 -11.88 -6.49
C GLY A 150 -14.30 -10.77 -6.60
N HIS A 151 -13.36 -10.65 -5.63
CA HIS A 151 -12.29 -9.65 -5.64
C HIS A 151 -11.08 -10.11 -6.44
N THR A 152 -10.44 -9.16 -7.12
CA THR A 152 -9.12 -9.36 -7.74
C THR A 152 -8.01 -9.02 -6.76
N MET A 153 -6.77 -9.35 -7.10
CA MET A 153 -5.62 -9.03 -6.26
C MET A 153 -5.28 -7.53 -6.23
N THR A 154 -5.92 -6.69 -7.05
CA THR A 154 -5.60 -5.24 -7.16
C THR A 154 -6.78 -4.29 -7.05
N ASP A 155 -8.02 -4.77 -7.02
CA ASP A 155 -9.18 -3.91 -6.76
C ASP A 155 -9.25 -3.46 -5.28
N GLY A 156 -10.35 -2.82 -4.87
CA GLY A 156 -10.57 -2.33 -3.51
C GLY A 156 -10.12 -0.88 -3.30
N ALA A 157 -9.91 -0.49 -2.04
CA ALA A 157 -9.64 0.89 -1.67
C ALA A 157 -8.32 1.43 -2.23
N LEU A 158 -8.34 2.69 -2.69
CA LEU A 158 -7.18 3.39 -3.26
C LEU A 158 -6.78 4.63 -2.44
N GLU A 159 -7.72 5.21 -1.71
CA GLU A 159 -7.52 6.51 -1.06
C GLU A 159 -6.78 6.35 0.26
N VAL A 160 -5.65 7.05 0.39
CA VAL A 160 -4.92 7.16 1.65
C VAL A 160 -5.62 8.19 2.54
N THR A 161 -6.01 7.75 3.73
CA THR A 161 -6.61 8.57 4.78
C THR A 161 -5.79 8.43 6.07
N ASP A 162 -6.20 9.12 7.14
CA ASP A 162 -5.62 8.95 8.48
C ASP A 162 -4.08 9.13 8.56
N LEU A 163 -3.50 10.07 7.78
CA LEU A 163 -2.05 10.30 7.76
C LEU A 163 -1.46 10.53 9.17
N ALA A 164 -2.21 11.16 10.06
CA ALA A 164 -1.77 11.37 11.44
C ALA A 164 -1.72 10.08 12.27
N LYS A 165 -2.34 8.99 11.81
CA LYS A 165 -2.37 7.69 12.48
C LYS A 165 -1.40 6.67 11.87
N THR A 166 -0.53 7.07 10.94
CA THR A 166 0.40 6.16 10.25
C THR A 166 1.15 5.25 11.23
N GLU A 167 1.79 5.82 12.25
CA GLU A 167 2.57 5.03 13.21
C GLU A 167 1.71 4.14 14.12
N ASP A 168 0.48 4.55 14.44
CA ASP A 168 -0.48 3.73 15.19
C ASP A 168 -0.91 2.53 14.35
N ASN A 169 -1.21 2.75 13.08
CA ASN A 169 -1.60 1.69 12.14
C ASN A 169 -0.44 0.72 11.88
N LYS A 170 0.80 1.20 11.76
CA LYS A 170 2.00 0.35 11.66
C LYS A 170 2.17 -0.53 12.90
N ARG A 171 1.94 0.03 14.11
CA ARG A 171 2.01 -0.75 15.36
C ARG A 171 0.92 -1.82 15.41
N LEU A 172 -0.31 -1.49 15.02
CA LEU A 172 -1.42 -2.44 14.98
C LEU A 172 -1.13 -3.61 14.05
N VAL A 173 -0.69 -3.32 12.80
CA VAL A 173 -0.37 -4.36 11.82
C VAL A 173 0.82 -5.20 12.25
N ARG A 174 1.89 -4.58 12.78
CA ARG A 174 3.03 -5.31 13.35
C ARG A 174 2.59 -6.27 14.45
N ALA A 175 1.74 -5.80 15.38
CA ALA A 175 1.23 -6.62 16.47
C ALA A 175 0.35 -7.78 15.94
N PHE A 176 -0.48 -7.53 14.93
CA PHE A 176 -1.27 -8.56 14.26
C PHE A 176 -0.37 -9.65 13.64
N VAL A 177 0.61 -9.24 12.83
CA VAL A 177 1.52 -10.20 12.17
C VAL A 177 2.30 -10.99 13.21
N ASP A 178 2.82 -10.32 14.26
CA ASP A 178 3.55 -10.99 15.33
C ASP A 178 2.66 -11.95 16.14
N ASP A 179 1.51 -11.47 16.62
CA ASP A 179 0.61 -12.28 17.45
C ASP A 179 0.00 -13.46 16.68
N ILE A 180 -0.54 -13.20 15.50
CA ILE A 180 -1.35 -14.18 14.76
C ILE A 180 -0.52 -15.01 13.80
N LEU A 181 0.27 -14.35 12.92
CA LEU A 181 0.93 -15.06 11.83
C LEU A 181 2.23 -15.72 12.27
N VAL A 182 3.03 -15.06 13.14
CA VAL A 182 4.29 -15.60 13.64
C VAL A 182 4.07 -16.53 14.86
N ASN A 183 3.29 -16.09 15.84
CA ASN A 183 3.13 -16.81 17.12
C ASN A 183 1.85 -17.65 17.22
N GLY A 184 0.94 -17.61 16.26
CA GLY A 184 -0.27 -18.44 16.21
C GLY A 184 -1.26 -18.19 17.36
N ARG A 185 -1.27 -16.99 17.95
CA ARG A 185 -2.16 -16.61 19.06
C ARG A 185 -3.58 -16.34 18.56
N MET A 186 -4.25 -17.37 18.06
CA MET A 186 -5.57 -17.28 17.42
C MET A 186 -6.67 -16.76 18.35
N ASP A 187 -6.49 -16.88 19.66
CA ASP A 187 -7.37 -16.28 20.68
C ASP A 187 -7.46 -14.75 20.60
N LYS A 188 -6.43 -14.10 20.05
CA LYS A 188 -6.40 -12.64 19.82
C LYS A 188 -6.99 -12.20 18.46
N LEU A 189 -7.24 -13.12 17.55
CA LEU A 189 -7.61 -12.81 16.15
C LEU A 189 -8.77 -11.82 16.06
N THR A 190 -9.86 -12.06 16.79
CA THR A 190 -11.06 -11.21 16.79
C THR A 190 -10.80 -9.78 17.31
N GLY A 191 -9.70 -9.58 18.03
CA GLY A 191 -9.29 -8.26 18.50
C GLY A 191 -8.81 -7.34 17.38
N TYR A 192 -8.35 -7.90 16.28
CA TYR A 192 -7.80 -7.17 15.12
C TYR A 192 -8.83 -6.84 14.04
N TYR A 193 -9.98 -7.51 14.02
CA TYR A 193 -11.00 -7.39 12.99
C TYR A 193 -12.35 -6.94 13.57
N ASP A 194 -13.20 -6.40 12.70
CA ASP A 194 -14.62 -6.14 13.00
C ASP A 194 -15.48 -7.27 12.40
N GLY A 195 -15.42 -8.44 13.01
CA GLY A 195 -16.18 -9.60 12.58
C GLY A 195 -15.94 -9.97 11.11
N ASP A 196 -17.03 -10.11 10.36
CA ASP A 196 -16.98 -10.40 8.93
C ASP A 196 -16.91 -9.15 8.02
N HIS A 197 -16.77 -7.94 8.59
CA HIS A 197 -16.53 -6.69 7.85
C HIS A 197 -15.05 -6.56 7.43
N TYR A 198 -14.51 -7.58 6.81
CA TYR A 198 -13.13 -7.68 6.38
C TYR A 198 -13.08 -8.12 4.91
N ILE A 199 -12.50 -7.30 4.05
CA ILE A 199 -12.39 -7.55 2.61
C ILE A 199 -11.07 -8.24 2.34
N GLN A 200 -11.10 -9.32 1.57
CA GLN A 200 -9.93 -10.13 1.24
C GLN A 200 -9.64 -10.12 -0.26
N HIS A 201 -8.38 -9.94 -0.63
CA HIS A 201 -7.92 -9.97 -2.02
C HIS A 201 -6.97 -11.13 -2.34
N ASN A 202 -6.63 -11.97 -1.35
CA ASN A 202 -5.92 -13.21 -1.62
C ASN A 202 -6.76 -14.10 -2.56
N PRO A 203 -6.17 -14.67 -3.61
CA PRO A 203 -6.94 -15.40 -4.64
C PRO A 203 -7.67 -16.65 -4.15
N GLN A 204 -7.33 -17.15 -2.97
CA GLN A 204 -7.90 -18.40 -2.43
C GLN A 204 -8.79 -18.18 -1.20
N ILE A 205 -8.90 -16.94 -0.69
CA ILE A 205 -9.57 -16.62 0.57
C ILE A 205 -10.76 -15.70 0.28
N GLY A 206 -11.92 -16.03 0.81
CA GLY A 206 -13.10 -15.15 0.77
C GLY A 206 -13.09 -14.12 1.89
N ASP A 207 -14.05 -13.19 1.83
CA ASP A 207 -14.21 -12.12 2.79
C ASP A 207 -14.54 -12.62 4.20
N GLY A 208 -14.24 -11.77 5.18
CA GLY A 208 -14.57 -11.96 6.57
C GLY A 208 -13.71 -13.01 7.28
N LEU A 209 -13.85 -13.07 8.59
CA LEU A 209 -13.24 -14.13 9.41
C LEU A 209 -13.83 -15.50 9.05
N SER A 210 -15.07 -15.54 8.55
CA SER A 210 -15.69 -16.76 8.02
C SER A 210 -14.95 -17.28 6.79
N GLY A 211 -14.62 -16.42 5.81
CA GLY A 211 -13.84 -16.78 4.62
C GLY A 211 -12.42 -17.22 4.98
N LEU A 212 -11.75 -16.48 5.89
CA LEU A 212 -10.44 -16.88 6.40
C LEU A 212 -10.49 -18.25 7.08
N GLY A 213 -11.48 -18.49 7.95
CA GLY A 213 -11.65 -19.77 8.62
C GLY A 213 -11.87 -20.94 7.64
N ALA A 214 -12.69 -20.73 6.60
CA ALA A 214 -12.92 -21.73 5.55
C ALA A 214 -11.62 -22.05 4.79
N ALA A 215 -10.82 -21.03 4.46
CA ALA A 215 -9.54 -21.22 3.78
C ALA A 215 -8.52 -21.99 4.64
N LEU A 216 -8.41 -21.65 5.93
CA LEU A 216 -7.54 -22.37 6.88
C LEU A 216 -7.93 -23.83 7.02
N GLN A 217 -9.25 -24.14 7.07
CA GLN A 217 -9.76 -25.51 7.10
C GLN A 217 -9.43 -26.26 5.80
N ALA A 218 -9.58 -25.60 4.65
CA ALA A 218 -9.23 -26.20 3.35
C ALA A 218 -7.74 -26.50 3.25
N MET A 219 -6.89 -25.60 3.69
CA MET A 219 -5.43 -25.80 3.75
C MET A 219 -5.08 -26.99 4.66
N ALA A 220 -5.64 -27.05 5.86
CA ALA A 220 -5.41 -28.15 6.80
C ALA A 220 -5.84 -29.50 6.21
N LYS A 221 -7.00 -29.56 5.54
CA LYS A 221 -7.50 -30.75 4.85
C LYS A 221 -6.59 -31.18 3.70
N ALA A 222 -5.98 -30.23 3.00
CA ALA A 222 -5.03 -30.48 1.92
C ALA A 222 -3.62 -30.82 2.42
N GLY A 223 -3.37 -30.78 3.74
CA GLY A 223 -2.02 -30.97 4.33
C GLY A 223 -1.06 -29.82 4.03
N LEU A 224 -1.58 -28.65 3.63
CA LEU A 224 -0.76 -27.48 3.37
C LEU A 224 -0.46 -26.75 4.68
N THR A 225 0.78 -26.37 4.87
CA THR A 225 1.24 -25.61 6.02
C THR A 225 1.67 -24.22 5.60
N MET A 226 1.36 -23.24 6.42
CA MET A 226 1.83 -21.85 6.31
C MET A 226 2.40 -21.46 7.67
N LYS A 227 3.60 -20.88 7.65
CA LYS A 227 4.28 -20.42 8.86
C LYS A 227 5.05 -19.14 8.55
N TYR A 228 4.80 -18.12 9.30
CA TYR A 228 5.63 -16.91 9.31
C TYR A 228 6.74 -17.11 10.35
N ASP A 229 7.98 -16.87 9.97
CA ASP A 229 9.12 -17.02 10.86
C ASP A 229 9.50 -15.69 11.51
N ARG A 230 9.48 -14.59 10.74
CA ARG A 230 9.79 -13.23 11.24
C ARG A 230 9.35 -12.11 10.30
N ILE A 231 9.24 -10.91 10.87
CA ILE A 231 8.97 -9.66 10.16
C ILE A 231 10.30 -8.97 9.85
N HIS A 232 10.51 -8.57 8.59
CA HIS A 232 11.67 -7.81 8.15
C HIS A 232 11.40 -6.30 8.08
N LYS A 233 10.24 -5.90 7.50
CA LYS A 233 9.87 -4.50 7.33
C LYS A 233 8.40 -4.29 7.66
N VAL A 234 8.05 -3.10 8.16
CA VAL A 234 6.68 -2.60 8.24
C VAL A 234 6.71 -1.14 7.78
N LEU A 235 6.10 -0.89 6.65
CA LEU A 235 6.02 0.42 6.00
C LEU A 235 4.57 0.88 5.97
N GLY A 236 4.31 2.19 6.11
CA GLY A 236 2.94 2.68 6.14
C GLY A 236 2.78 4.10 5.63
N GLU A 237 1.61 4.40 5.07
CA GLU A 237 1.15 5.75 4.79
C GLU A 237 -0.34 5.84 5.13
N GLY A 238 -0.66 6.61 6.16
CA GLY A 238 -2.04 6.74 6.63
C GLY A 238 -2.61 5.42 7.11
N ASN A 239 -3.71 5.04 6.47
CA ASN A 239 -4.46 3.81 6.75
C ASN A 239 -3.91 2.57 6.02
N PHE A 240 -2.90 2.68 5.16
CA PHE A 240 -2.28 1.54 4.49
C PHE A 240 -0.94 1.17 5.11
N VAL A 241 -0.74 -0.13 5.36
CA VAL A 241 0.49 -0.66 5.96
C VAL A 241 0.90 -1.94 5.26
N LEU A 242 2.14 -1.97 4.77
CA LEU A 242 2.77 -3.14 4.17
C LEU A 242 3.69 -3.82 5.20
N ALA A 243 3.46 -5.10 5.46
CA ALA A 243 4.35 -5.96 6.22
C ALA A 243 5.13 -6.87 5.27
N VAL A 244 6.44 -6.95 5.44
CA VAL A 244 7.33 -7.87 4.72
C VAL A 244 7.83 -8.91 5.69
N SER A 245 7.53 -10.17 5.41
CA SER A 245 7.83 -11.29 6.29
C SER A 245 8.49 -12.44 5.54
N GLU A 246 9.20 -13.27 6.30
CA GLU A 246 9.86 -14.50 5.84
C GLU A 246 9.18 -15.70 6.48
N GLY A 247 9.10 -16.82 5.76
CA GLY A 247 8.55 -18.04 6.33
C GLY A 247 8.48 -19.21 5.36
N GLN A 248 7.52 -20.10 5.63
CA GLN A 248 7.32 -21.33 4.88
C GLN A 248 5.88 -21.40 4.37
N PHE A 249 5.69 -21.79 3.11
CA PHE A 249 4.38 -22.10 2.55
C PHE A 249 4.46 -23.38 1.71
N ALA A 250 3.60 -24.35 2.01
CA ALA A 250 3.57 -25.65 1.31
C ALA A 250 4.95 -26.32 1.20
N GLY A 251 5.75 -26.24 2.27
CA GLY A 251 7.10 -26.82 2.35
C GLY A 251 8.19 -26.04 1.61
N LYS A 252 7.90 -24.87 1.07
CA LYS A 252 8.86 -23.98 0.40
C LYS A 252 9.20 -22.78 1.30
N HIS A 253 10.46 -22.35 1.28
CA HIS A 253 10.90 -21.08 1.84
C HIS A 253 10.34 -19.94 0.99
N VAL A 254 9.65 -18.97 1.61
CA VAL A 254 8.94 -17.91 0.90
C VAL A 254 9.12 -16.55 1.57
N SER A 255 8.90 -15.49 0.79
CA SER A 255 8.62 -14.16 1.27
C SER A 255 7.12 -13.87 1.17
N PHE A 256 6.56 -13.24 2.20
CA PHE A 256 5.21 -12.74 2.26
C PHE A 256 5.24 -11.22 2.26
N TYR A 257 4.49 -10.62 1.34
CA TYR A 257 4.23 -9.17 1.35
C TYR A 257 2.74 -8.98 1.53
N ASP A 258 2.36 -8.47 2.71
CA ASP A 258 0.99 -8.33 3.16
C ASP A 258 0.65 -6.84 3.28
N LEU A 259 -0.22 -6.33 2.43
CA LEU A 259 -0.74 -4.96 2.50
C LEU A 259 -2.08 -4.98 3.24
N PHE A 260 -2.17 -4.18 4.28
CA PHE A 260 -3.38 -4.02 5.08
C PHE A 260 -3.91 -2.59 4.96
N ARG A 261 -5.24 -2.46 4.92
CA ARG A 261 -5.91 -1.19 5.18
C ARG A 261 -6.57 -1.24 6.55
N VAL A 262 -6.25 -0.23 7.36
CA VAL A 262 -6.80 -0.08 8.72
C VAL A 262 -7.93 0.94 8.68
N GLN A 263 -9.03 0.63 9.35
CA GLN A 263 -10.16 1.52 9.55
C GLN A 263 -10.64 1.39 11.00
N ASP A 264 -10.82 2.52 11.67
CA ASP A 264 -11.30 2.59 13.08
C ASP A 264 -10.53 1.67 14.05
N GLY A 265 -9.20 1.56 13.83
CA GLY A 265 -8.32 0.73 14.65
C GLY A 265 -8.49 -0.77 14.44
N LYS A 266 -9.05 -1.19 13.30
CA LYS A 266 -9.22 -2.59 12.88
C LYS A 266 -8.68 -2.80 11.48
N ILE A 267 -8.24 -4.02 11.17
CA ILE A 267 -7.91 -4.44 9.82
C ILE A 267 -9.22 -4.62 9.05
N ALA A 268 -9.40 -3.80 8.01
CA ALA A 268 -10.61 -3.77 7.21
C ALA A 268 -10.44 -4.39 5.82
N GLU A 269 -9.18 -4.50 5.32
CA GLU A 269 -8.92 -5.00 3.97
C GLU A 269 -7.49 -5.51 3.86
N HIS A 270 -7.25 -6.53 3.03
CA HIS A 270 -5.96 -7.19 2.89
C HIS A 270 -5.68 -7.64 1.46
N TRP A 271 -4.48 -7.37 0.99
CA TRP A 271 -3.87 -7.87 -0.25
C TRP A 271 -2.54 -8.52 0.09
N ASP A 272 -2.17 -9.55 -0.64
CA ASP A 272 -0.89 -10.20 -0.42
C ASP A 272 -0.24 -10.72 -1.71
N THR A 273 1.05 -10.98 -1.61
CA THR A 273 1.80 -11.81 -2.56
C THR A 273 2.73 -12.75 -1.80
N ILE A 274 2.83 -13.97 -2.31
CA ILE A 274 3.69 -15.01 -1.77
C ILE A 274 4.67 -15.43 -2.88
N GLU A 275 5.96 -15.27 -2.64
CA GLU A 275 6.99 -15.64 -3.61
C GLU A 275 7.97 -16.64 -3.02
N ALA A 276 8.23 -17.71 -3.77
CA ALA A 276 9.23 -18.70 -3.37
C ALA A 276 10.63 -18.11 -3.47
N ILE A 277 11.42 -18.25 -2.41
CA ILE A 277 12.83 -17.87 -2.40
C ILE A 277 13.63 -19.03 -3.03
N PRO A 278 14.29 -18.79 -4.19
CA PRO A 278 15.05 -19.83 -4.86
C PRO A 278 16.28 -20.26 -4.04
N PRO A 279 16.84 -21.43 -4.31
CA PRO A 279 18.10 -21.86 -3.70
C PRO A 279 19.24 -20.86 -3.97
N ARG A 280 20.11 -20.64 -3.01
CA ARG A 280 21.19 -19.65 -3.09
C ARG A 280 22.08 -19.72 -4.35
N PRO A 281 22.39 -20.90 -4.93
CA PRO A 281 23.15 -20.98 -6.18
C PRO A 281 22.46 -20.31 -7.39
N ASP A 282 21.15 -20.13 -7.35
CA ASP A 282 20.36 -19.51 -8.44
C ASP A 282 20.32 -17.98 -8.34
N TRP A 283 20.80 -17.39 -7.24
CA TRP A 283 20.75 -15.95 -7.01
C TRP A 283 21.72 -15.22 -7.94
N LYS A 284 21.26 -14.10 -8.49
CA LYS A 284 22.06 -13.21 -9.35
C LYS A 284 22.75 -12.07 -8.59
N ASN A 285 22.40 -11.89 -7.31
CA ASN A 285 23.06 -10.96 -6.39
C ASN A 285 23.30 -11.65 -5.03
N ALA A 286 24.07 -11.00 -4.15
CA ALA A 286 24.43 -11.55 -2.85
C ALA A 286 23.70 -10.90 -1.66
N ASN A 287 22.77 -9.98 -1.93
CA ASN A 287 22.16 -9.13 -0.89
C ASN A 287 21.07 -9.85 -0.10
N GLY A 288 20.50 -10.93 -0.63
CA GLY A 288 19.38 -11.64 -0.06
C GLY A 288 18.04 -11.03 -0.47
N LYS A 289 16.95 -11.67 -0.06
CA LYS A 289 15.57 -11.27 -0.41
C LYS A 289 15.05 -10.10 0.45
N PHE A 290 15.62 -9.84 1.66
CA PHE A 290 15.06 -8.93 2.67
C PHE A 290 15.93 -7.75 3.04
#